data_a3b917c889cef3e321f5a49557e5eed3
#
_entry.id   a3b917c889cef3e321f5a49557e5eed3
#
_cell.length_a   1.000
_cell.length_b   1.000
_cell.length_c   1.000
_cell.angle_alpha   90.00
_cell.angle_beta   90.00
_cell.angle_gamma   90.00
#
_symmetry.space_group_name_H-M   'P 1'
#
loop_
_entity.id
_entity.type
_entity.pdbx_description
1 polymer ?
#
loop_
_entity_poly.entity_id
_entity_poly.type
_entity_poly.pdbx_seq_one_letter_code
_entity_poly.pdbx_strand_id
1 'polypeptide(L)'
;APISGLPEYLEAAIDITFAGKRPAGYLAAVATAGGTGALRIAVDDYVERGDQVLTSDWFWGTYNIICQELGSSVTTFTLFDEANNFNHTAFSEAVDALCKKQDSLLIILNTPAHNPTGYSLSAEDWDHVLDTVKAQAKTGKKIQLLVDIAYIDFAGEKHATRAFMQKFAGLPENILTLFAFSMSKAYTFYGQRCGALI
;
A
#
# COMPACT_ATOMS: atom_id res chain seq x y z
N ALA A 1 -19.68 -16.14 -13.41
CA ALA A 1 -18.33 -15.78 -12.96
C ALA A 1 -18.37 -15.48 -11.46
N PRO A 2 -17.34 -15.86 -10.67
CA PRO A 2 -17.29 -15.51 -9.25
C PRO A 2 -17.28 -13.98 -9.05
N ILE A 3 -17.92 -13.50 -8.01
CA ILE A 3 -18.00 -12.06 -7.68
C ILE A 3 -16.59 -11.50 -7.40
N SER A 4 -15.72 -12.29 -6.77
CA SER A 4 -14.33 -11.89 -6.46
C SER A 4 -13.41 -11.82 -7.68
N GLY A 5 -13.81 -12.37 -8.82
CA GLY A 5 -13.02 -12.46 -10.04
C GLY A 5 -12.78 -13.90 -10.48
N LEU A 6 -12.21 -14.07 -11.67
CA LEU A 6 -11.84 -15.40 -12.17
C LEU A 6 -10.66 -15.95 -11.37
N PRO A 7 -10.72 -17.19 -10.85
CA PRO A 7 -9.64 -17.76 -10.04
C PRO A 7 -8.28 -17.72 -10.72
N GLU A 8 -8.22 -18.02 -12.01
CA GLU A 8 -6.98 -18.02 -12.79
C GLU A 8 -6.37 -16.60 -12.89
N TYR A 9 -7.22 -15.57 -12.99
CA TYR A 9 -6.76 -14.18 -12.99
C TYR A 9 -6.19 -13.79 -11.62
N LEU A 10 -6.88 -14.16 -10.54
CA LEU A 10 -6.45 -13.82 -9.17
C LEU A 10 -5.13 -14.50 -8.82
N GLU A 11 -4.98 -15.78 -9.17
CA GLU A 11 -3.73 -16.52 -8.99
C GLU A 11 -2.58 -15.88 -9.80
N ALA A 12 -2.83 -15.51 -11.06
CA ALA A 12 -1.85 -14.83 -11.89
C ALA A 12 -1.45 -13.45 -11.31
N ALA A 13 -2.41 -12.68 -10.79
CA ALA A 13 -2.14 -11.39 -10.16
C ALA A 13 -1.25 -11.54 -8.91
N ILE A 14 -1.52 -12.54 -8.07
CA ILE A 14 -0.69 -12.89 -6.92
C ILE A 14 0.73 -13.28 -7.39
N ASP A 15 0.84 -14.20 -8.35
CA ASP A 15 2.14 -14.67 -8.82
C ASP A 15 2.99 -13.56 -9.46
N ILE A 16 2.37 -12.65 -10.20
CA ILE A 16 3.05 -11.50 -10.78
C ILE A 16 3.50 -10.54 -9.67
N THR A 17 2.64 -10.27 -8.70
CA THR A 17 2.93 -9.37 -7.59
C THR A 17 4.15 -9.85 -6.80
N PHE A 18 4.20 -11.12 -6.45
CA PHE A 18 5.29 -11.69 -5.65
C PHE A 18 6.42 -12.34 -6.46
N ALA A 19 6.38 -12.25 -7.80
CA ALA A 19 7.33 -12.92 -8.70
C ALA A 19 7.50 -14.43 -8.39
N GLY A 20 6.39 -15.10 -8.05
CA GLY A 20 6.37 -16.51 -7.66
C GLY A 20 6.93 -16.81 -6.25
N LYS A 21 7.37 -15.81 -5.50
CA LYS A 21 7.89 -15.93 -4.12
C LYS A 21 6.88 -15.35 -3.13
N ARG A 22 5.78 -16.08 -2.91
CA ARG A 22 4.73 -15.66 -1.98
C ARG A 22 5.28 -15.64 -0.55
N PRO A 23 5.02 -14.59 0.25
CA PRO A 23 5.33 -14.60 1.68
C PRO A 23 4.54 -15.70 2.39
N ALA A 24 5.07 -16.23 3.49
CA ALA A 24 4.35 -17.19 4.31
C ALA A 24 3.15 -16.51 4.98
N GLY A 25 1.98 -17.17 4.93
CA GLY A 25 0.74 -16.68 5.54
C GLY A 25 -0.47 -16.89 4.65
N TYR A 26 -1.60 -16.35 5.09
CA TYR A 26 -2.82 -16.31 4.29
C TYR A 26 -2.73 -15.20 3.23
N LEU A 27 -3.02 -15.57 1.99
CA LEU A 27 -3.10 -14.64 0.87
C LEU A 27 -4.45 -14.81 0.19
N ALA A 28 -5.10 -13.69 -0.07
CA ALA A 28 -6.33 -13.64 -0.86
C ALA A 28 -6.27 -12.47 -1.84
N ALA A 29 -7.03 -12.55 -2.91
CA ALA A 29 -7.15 -11.48 -3.89
C ALA A 29 -8.59 -11.30 -4.35
N VAL A 30 -8.94 -10.07 -4.69
CA VAL A 30 -10.20 -9.73 -5.37
C VAL A 30 -9.90 -8.89 -6.61
N ALA A 31 -10.60 -9.17 -7.70
CA ALA A 31 -10.49 -8.38 -8.93
C ALA A 31 -11.12 -6.99 -8.73
N THR A 32 -10.45 -5.98 -9.25
CA THR A 32 -10.86 -4.58 -9.08
C THR A 32 -10.86 -3.82 -10.41
N ALA A 33 -11.55 -2.69 -10.44
CA ALA A 33 -11.55 -1.78 -11.58
C ALA A 33 -10.22 -1.01 -11.70
N GLY A 34 -9.14 -1.73 -12.02
CA GLY A 34 -7.77 -1.24 -12.02
C GLY A 34 -7.23 -1.01 -10.59
N GLY A 35 -6.01 -0.49 -10.48
CA GLY A 35 -5.43 -0.12 -9.19
C GLY A 35 -6.27 0.92 -8.43
N THR A 36 -6.94 1.83 -9.12
CA THR A 36 -7.86 2.79 -8.51
C THR A 36 -9.00 2.11 -7.76
N GLY A 37 -9.56 1.04 -8.32
CA GLY A 37 -10.59 0.24 -7.65
C GLY A 37 -10.05 -0.45 -6.41
N ALA A 38 -8.82 -0.95 -6.43
CA ALA A 38 -8.17 -1.54 -5.26
C ALA A 38 -8.00 -0.53 -4.12
N LEU A 39 -7.50 0.67 -4.46
CA LEU A 39 -7.36 1.78 -3.49
C LEU A 39 -8.72 2.19 -2.90
N ARG A 40 -9.76 2.31 -3.74
CA ARG A 40 -11.10 2.68 -3.27
C ARG A 40 -11.68 1.64 -2.30
N ILE A 41 -11.57 0.35 -2.63
CA ILE A 41 -12.03 -0.73 -1.74
C ILE A 41 -11.27 -0.69 -0.41
N ALA A 42 -9.94 -0.50 -0.45
CA ALA A 42 -9.17 -0.42 0.79
C ALA A 42 -9.57 0.77 1.68
N VAL A 43 -9.87 1.94 1.09
CA VAL A 43 -10.37 3.08 1.88
C VAL A 43 -11.79 2.81 2.40
N ASP A 44 -12.68 2.26 1.58
CA ASP A 44 -14.09 1.99 1.96
C ASP A 44 -14.19 0.95 3.09
N ASP A 45 -13.36 -0.09 3.04
CA ASP A 45 -13.42 -1.20 4.00
C ASP A 45 -12.68 -0.94 5.33
N TYR A 46 -11.64 -0.10 5.30
CA TYR A 46 -10.72 0.03 6.45
C TYR A 46 -10.63 1.43 7.06
N VAL A 47 -11.34 2.42 6.51
CA VAL A 47 -11.30 3.80 7.03
C VAL A 47 -12.69 4.24 7.47
N GLU A 48 -12.84 4.58 8.73
CA GLU A 48 -14.09 5.13 9.26
C GLU A 48 -14.34 6.55 8.71
N ARG A 49 -15.61 6.94 8.58
CA ARG A 49 -15.95 8.31 8.20
C ARG A 49 -15.42 9.31 9.22
N GLY A 50 -14.70 10.30 8.74
CA GLY A 50 -14.04 11.32 9.56
C GLY A 50 -12.59 10.98 9.91
N ASP A 51 -12.15 9.73 9.74
CA ASP A 51 -10.76 9.32 9.93
C ASP A 51 -9.86 9.81 8.79
N GLN A 52 -8.56 9.75 9.04
CA GLN A 52 -7.53 10.21 8.13
C GLN A 52 -6.70 9.04 7.59
N VAL A 53 -6.40 9.10 6.32
CA VAL A 53 -5.47 8.19 5.63
C VAL A 53 -4.10 8.85 5.56
N LEU A 54 -3.04 8.13 5.91
CA LEU A 54 -1.67 8.64 5.84
C LEU A 54 -1.02 8.29 4.50
N THR A 55 -0.37 9.27 3.86
CA THR A 55 0.53 9.07 2.73
C THR A 55 1.64 10.13 2.74
N SER A 56 2.58 10.09 1.78
CA SER A 56 3.61 11.14 1.65
C SER A 56 3.03 12.44 1.10
N ASP A 57 3.72 13.56 1.28
CA ASP A 57 3.35 14.87 0.72
C ASP A 57 3.47 14.93 -0.82
N TRP A 58 4.29 14.08 -1.41
CA TRP A 58 4.29 13.79 -2.84
C TRP A 58 3.42 12.56 -3.09
N PHE A 59 2.21 12.75 -3.62
CA PHE A 59 1.30 11.63 -3.85
C PHE A 59 0.40 11.86 -5.07
N TRP A 60 -0.16 10.78 -5.57
CA TRP A 60 -1.13 10.84 -6.66
C TRP A 60 -2.46 11.44 -6.18
N GLY A 61 -2.82 12.61 -6.71
CA GLY A 61 -3.96 13.41 -6.23
C GLY A 61 -5.30 12.67 -6.15
N THR A 62 -5.45 11.54 -6.84
CA THR A 62 -6.65 10.70 -6.79
C THR A 62 -6.87 10.07 -5.41
N TYR A 63 -5.83 9.87 -4.60
CA TYR A 63 -6.02 9.41 -3.20
C TYR A 63 -6.93 10.37 -2.42
N ASN A 64 -6.71 11.67 -2.60
CA ASN A 64 -7.53 12.68 -1.95
C ASN A 64 -8.99 12.64 -2.41
N ILE A 65 -9.22 12.45 -3.72
CA ILE A 65 -10.57 12.34 -4.28
C ILE A 65 -11.29 11.14 -3.71
N ILE A 66 -10.64 9.95 -3.67
CA ILE A 66 -11.22 8.72 -3.10
C ILE A 66 -11.59 8.93 -1.64
N CYS A 67 -10.68 9.49 -0.82
CA CYS A 67 -10.95 9.72 0.59
C CYS A 67 -12.12 10.68 0.80
N GLN A 68 -12.15 11.80 0.06
CA GLN A 68 -13.24 12.78 0.16
C GLN A 68 -14.61 12.19 -0.21
N GLU A 69 -14.67 11.40 -1.30
CA GLU A 69 -15.92 10.73 -1.70
C GLU A 69 -16.45 9.77 -0.63
N LEU A 70 -15.57 9.14 0.13
CA LEU A 70 -15.90 8.19 1.19
C LEU A 70 -16.04 8.86 2.58
N GLY A 71 -15.87 10.18 2.64
CA GLY A 71 -16.05 10.96 3.86
C GLY A 71 -14.87 10.89 4.83
N SER A 72 -13.70 10.56 4.32
CA SER A 72 -12.40 10.61 5.02
C SER A 72 -11.50 11.70 4.41
N SER A 73 -10.29 11.84 4.90
CA SER A 73 -9.32 12.82 4.39
C SER A 73 -7.90 12.27 4.36
N VAL A 74 -7.04 12.88 3.55
CA VAL A 74 -5.63 12.54 3.49
C VAL A 74 -4.85 13.45 4.44
N THR A 75 -3.98 12.86 5.24
CA THR A 75 -2.90 13.52 5.99
C THR A 75 -1.57 13.09 5.42
N THR A 76 -0.62 14.00 5.35
CA THR A 76 0.68 13.72 4.74
C THR A 76 1.83 13.84 5.72
N PHE A 77 2.90 13.08 5.47
CA PHE A 77 4.22 13.28 6.05
C PHE A 77 5.19 13.76 4.96
N THR A 78 6.21 14.50 5.33
CA THR A 78 7.25 14.93 4.39
C THR A 78 8.09 13.73 3.97
N LEU A 79 8.04 13.38 2.67
CA LEU A 79 8.64 12.17 2.11
C LEU A 79 10.15 12.13 2.28
N PHE A 80 10.82 13.25 2.02
CA PHE A 80 12.27 13.33 2.01
C PHE A 80 12.82 14.16 3.15
N ASP A 81 13.91 13.70 3.73
CA ASP A 81 14.75 14.49 4.64
C ASP A 81 15.64 15.48 3.86
N GLU A 82 16.48 16.23 4.57
CA GLU A 82 17.41 17.21 3.98
C GLU A 82 18.46 16.55 3.06
N ALA A 83 18.73 15.25 3.22
CA ALA A 83 19.64 14.48 2.40
C ALA A 83 18.96 13.78 1.21
N ASN A 84 17.67 14.02 1.00
CA ASN A 84 16.81 13.36 0.00
C ASN A 84 16.65 11.84 0.20
N ASN A 85 16.75 11.36 1.44
CA ASN A 85 16.38 10.02 1.82
C ASN A 85 14.94 9.99 2.34
N PHE A 86 14.36 8.79 2.45
CA PHE A 86 13.06 8.62 3.10
C PHE A 86 13.09 9.18 4.54
N ASN A 87 12.17 10.06 4.85
CA ASN A 87 12.13 10.77 6.12
C ASN A 87 11.55 9.91 7.24
N HIS A 88 12.37 9.08 7.85
CA HIS A 88 12.02 8.17 8.94
C HIS A 88 11.33 8.89 10.10
N THR A 89 11.84 10.06 10.48
CA THR A 89 11.29 10.84 11.60
C THR A 89 9.90 11.35 11.29
N ALA A 90 9.72 12.01 10.15
CA ALA A 90 8.41 12.55 9.76
C ALA A 90 7.36 11.44 9.59
N PHE A 91 7.75 10.29 9.06
CA PHE A 91 6.87 9.12 8.96
C PHE A 91 6.41 8.64 10.35
N SER A 92 7.34 8.41 11.27
CA SER A 92 7.02 7.94 12.63
C SER A 92 6.16 8.93 13.41
N GLU A 93 6.48 10.22 13.35
CA GLU A 93 5.70 11.28 14.01
C GLU A 93 4.27 11.37 13.48
N ALA A 94 4.09 11.24 12.15
CA ALA A 94 2.76 11.25 11.54
C ALA A 94 1.94 10.01 11.94
N VAL A 95 2.53 8.83 11.96
CA VAL A 95 1.88 7.59 12.42
C VAL A 95 1.46 7.73 13.88
N ASP A 96 2.36 8.19 14.75
CA ASP A 96 2.08 8.40 16.17
C ASP A 96 0.95 9.41 16.39
N ALA A 97 0.98 10.52 15.65
CA ALA A 97 -0.02 11.57 15.77
C ALA A 97 -1.42 11.10 15.37
N LEU A 98 -1.52 10.30 14.30
CA LEU A 98 -2.81 9.75 13.84
C LEU A 98 -3.31 8.63 14.75
N CYS A 99 -2.44 7.73 15.20
CA CYS A 99 -2.81 6.67 16.14
C CYS A 99 -3.28 7.19 17.51
N LYS A 100 -2.95 8.42 17.88
CA LYS A 100 -3.53 9.08 19.07
C LYS A 100 -4.97 9.57 18.84
N LYS A 101 -5.40 9.75 17.59
CA LYS A 101 -6.70 10.32 17.24
C LYS A 101 -7.71 9.27 16.80
N GLN A 102 -7.23 8.16 16.23
CA GLN A 102 -8.07 7.10 15.66
C GLN A 102 -7.53 5.71 16.04
N ASP A 103 -8.40 4.70 16.04
CA ASP A 103 -8.05 3.34 16.46
C ASP A 103 -7.57 2.45 15.31
N SER A 104 -7.91 2.84 14.10
CA SER A 104 -7.48 2.19 12.86
C SER A 104 -6.76 3.21 11.97
N LEU A 105 -5.67 2.81 11.32
CA LEU A 105 -4.91 3.69 10.42
C LEU A 105 -4.58 2.98 9.13
N LEU A 106 -5.12 3.48 8.02
CA LEU A 106 -4.68 3.11 6.67
C LEU A 106 -3.51 4.00 6.25
N ILE A 107 -2.39 3.37 5.90
CA ILE A 107 -1.19 4.02 5.37
C ILE A 107 -1.03 3.60 3.92
N ILE A 108 -0.99 4.55 2.99
CA ILE A 108 -0.75 4.28 1.56
C ILE A 108 0.68 4.67 1.23
N LEU A 109 1.48 3.69 0.80
CA LEU A 109 2.83 3.88 0.29
C LEU A 109 2.88 3.46 -1.19
N ASN A 110 3.07 4.43 -2.09
CA ASN A 110 3.30 4.15 -3.51
C ASN A 110 4.79 3.83 -3.70
N THR A 111 5.12 2.56 -3.82
CA THR A 111 6.49 2.06 -3.95
C THR A 111 6.45 0.60 -4.43
N PRO A 112 7.48 0.12 -5.18
CA PRO A 112 8.63 0.86 -5.70
C PRO A 112 8.29 1.74 -6.90
N ALA A 113 9.23 2.57 -7.33
CA ALA A 113 9.09 3.55 -8.42
C ALA A 113 7.91 4.52 -8.19
N HIS A 114 7.96 5.21 -7.06
CA HIS A 114 6.97 6.18 -6.59
C HIS A 114 6.58 7.22 -7.65
N ASN A 115 5.31 7.46 -7.82
CA ASN A 115 4.78 8.53 -8.67
C ASN A 115 4.50 9.79 -7.81
N PRO A 116 5.22 10.93 -8.02
CA PRO A 116 5.97 11.28 -9.24
C PRO A 116 7.49 11.19 -9.13
N THR A 117 8.07 10.79 -8.01
CA THR A 117 9.50 10.99 -7.73
C THR A 117 10.41 9.89 -8.29
N GLY A 118 9.87 8.72 -8.61
CA GLY A 118 10.67 7.53 -8.99
C GLY A 118 11.36 6.84 -7.81
N TYR A 119 11.21 7.35 -6.58
CA TYR A 119 11.82 6.78 -5.39
C TYR A 119 11.30 5.37 -5.11
N SER A 120 12.17 4.53 -4.59
CA SER A 120 11.81 3.20 -4.09
C SER A 120 12.36 3.04 -2.68
N LEU A 121 11.51 2.64 -1.74
CA LEU A 121 11.94 2.39 -0.38
C LEU A 121 13.01 1.30 -0.36
N SER A 122 14.10 1.57 0.34
CA SER A 122 15.19 0.62 0.59
C SER A 122 14.77 -0.46 1.59
N ALA A 123 15.61 -1.48 1.77
CA ALA A 123 15.39 -2.49 2.79
C ALA A 123 15.37 -1.90 4.20
N GLU A 124 16.20 -0.89 4.46
CA GLU A 124 16.26 -0.15 5.73
C GLU A 124 15.02 0.69 5.95
N ASP A 125 14.52 1.38 4.92
CA ASP A 125 13.27 2.14 5.01
C ASP A 125 12.10 1.23 5.37
N TRP A 126 12.03 0.05 4.75
CA TRP A 126 11.01 -0.95 5.08
C TRP A 126 11.12 -1.48 6.50
N ASP A 127 12.34 -1.69 7.01
CA ASP A 127 12.54 -2.09 8.41
C ASP A 127 12.00 -1.01 9.33
N HIS A 128 12.31 0.26 9.06
CA HIS A 128 11.80 1.39 9.83
C HIS A 128 10.27 1.51 9.78
N VAL A 129 9.68 1.42 8.59
CA VAL A 129 8.21 1.42 8.42
C VAL A 129 7.57 0.33 9.25
N LEU A 130 8.07 -0.92 9.14
CA LEU A 130 7.51 -2.05 9.85
C LEU A 130 7.70 -1.96 11.37
N ASP A 131 8.83 -1.46 11.84
CA ASP A 131 9.06 -1.29 13.27
C ASP A 131 8.15 -0.20 13.85
N THR A 132 7.91 0.89 13.12
CA THR A 132 6.97 1.94 13.50
C THR A 132 5.55 1.39 13.63
N VAL A 133 5.05 0.68 12.61
CA VAL A 133 3.67 0.14 12.66
C VAL A 133 3.52 -0.97 13.69
N LYS A 134 4.54 -1.81 13.92
CA LYS A 134 4.57 -2.82 14.98
C LYS A 134 4.52 -2.18 16.38
N ALA A 135 5.17 -1.03 16.56
CA ALA A 135 5.12 -0.29 17.83
C ALA A 135 3.67 0.15 18.12
N GLN A 136 2.95 0.68 17.13
CA GLN A 136 1.54 1.04 17.29
C GLN A 136 0.63 -0.18 17.49
N ALA A 137 0.87 -1.25 16.77
CA ALA A 137 0.11 -2.49 16.94
C ALA A 137 0.21 -3.04 18.38
N LYS A 138 1.36 -2.93 19.03
CA LYS A 138 1.54 -3.30 20.45
C LYS A 138 0.68 -2.50 21.42
N THR A 139 0.24 -1.30 21.03
CA THR A 139 -0.69 -0.48 21.82
C THR A 139 -2.16 -0.81 21.55
N GLY A 140 -2.45 -1.80 20.69
CA GLY A 140 -3.79 -2.24 20.33
C GLY A 140 -4.36 -1.56 19.09
N LYS A 141 -3.60 -0.70 18.41
CA LYS A 141 -4.05 -0.05 17.17
C LYS A 141 -4.08 -1.04 16.00
N LYS A 142 -5.04 -0.86 15.10
CA LYS A 142 -5.17 -1.63 13.86
C LYS A 142 -4.51 -0.85 12.74
N ILE A 143 -3.54 -1.45 12.06
CA ILE A 143 -2.81 -0.80 10.98
C ILE A 143 -3.05 -1.55 9.67
N GLN A 144 -3.47 -0.83 8.64
CA GLN A 144 -3.52 -1.34 7.27
C GLN A 144 -2.41 -0.66 6.47
N LEU A 145 -1.47 -1.45 6.00
CA LEU A 145 -0.36 -0.98 5.17
C LEU A 145 -0.67 -1.33 3.72
N LEU A 146 -1.14 -0.34 2.96
CA LEU A 146 -1.47 -0.48 1.54
C LEU A 146 -0.28 -0.03 0.70
N VAL A 147 0.31 -0.98 -0.01
CA VAL A 147 1.39 -0.73 -0.96
C VAL A 147 0.80 -0.60 -2.37
N ASP A 148 0.83 0.60 -2.91
CA ASP A 148 0.45 0.85 -4.30
C ASP A 148 1.64 0.52 -5.21
N ILE A 149 1.54 -0.65 -5.86
CA ILE A 149 2.59 -1.22 -6.69
C ILE A 149 2.39 -0.98 -8.20
N ALA A 150 1.64 0.07 -8.57
CA ALA A 150 1.29 0.32 -9.98
C ALA A 150 2.52 0.42 -10.91
N TYR A 151 3.68 0.79 -10.39
CA TYR A 151 4.90 0.98 -11.15
C TYR A 151 6.01 -0.03 -10.86
N ILE A 152 5.72 -1.11 -10.15
CA ILE A 152 6.73 -2.09 -9.69
C ILE A 152 7.57 -2.69 -10.83
N ASP A 153 6.97 -2.88 -12.01
CA ASP A 153 7.66 -3.45 -13.17
C ASP A 153 8.63 -2.47 -13.86
N PHE A 154 8.62 -1.20 -13.45
CA PHE A 154 9.56 -0.18 -13.93
C PHE A 154 10.70 0.10 -12.93
N ALA A 155 10.67 -0.50 -11.76
CA ALA A 155 11.60 -0.21 -10.68
C ALA A 155 12.95 -0.93 -10.79
N GLY A 156 13.08 -1.92 -11.68
CA GLY A 156 14.32 -2.66 -11.88
C GLY A 156 14.12 -4.17 -12.05
N GLU A 157 15.10 -4.97 -11.60
CA GLU A 157 15.06 -6.42 -11.74
C GLU A 157 13.88 -7.02 -10.93
N LYS A 158 13.17 -7.96 -11.56
CA LYS A 158 11.89 -8.49 -11.08
C LYS A 158 11.92 -9.00 -9.64
N HIS A 159 12.94 -9.78 -9.28
CA HIS A 159 13.02 -10.37 -7.94
C HIS A 159 13.58 -9.40 -6.90
N ALA A 160 14.53 -8.54 -7.30
CA ALA A 160 15.12 -7.55 -6.41
C ALA A 160 14.07 -6.52 -5.96
N THR A 161 13.24 -6.03 -6.89
CA THR A 161 12.21 -5.04 -6.61
C THR A 161 11.07 -5.55 -5.72
N ARG A 162 10.96 -6.86 -5.54
CA ARG A 162 9.91 -7.54 -4.75
C ARG A 162 10.44 -8.18 -3.45
N ALA A 163 11.76 -8.11 -3.22
CA ALA A 163 12.39 -8.75 -2.06
C ALA A 163 11.83 -8.25 -0.72
N PHE A 164 11.46 -6.97 -0.64
CA PHE A 164 10.86 -6.37 0.56
C PHE A 164 9.57 -7.07 1.01
N MET A 165 8.81 -7.66 0.10
CA MET A 165 7.53 -8.30 0.40
C MET A 165 7.67 -9.50 1.34
N GLN A 166 8.86 -10.11 1.42
CA GLN A 166 9.13 -11.19 2.37
C GLN A 166 9.14 -10.71 3.83
N LYS A 167 9.35 -9.40 4.06
CA LYS A 167 9.32 -8.80 5.39
C LYS A 167 7.91 -8.76 6.01
N PHE A 168 6.86 -8.99 5.20
CA PHE A 168 5.48 -8.98 5.68
C PHE A 168 5.01 -10.32 6.26
N ALA A 169 5.83 -11.36 6.18
CA ALA A 169 5.53 -12.63 6.82
C ALA A 169 5.61 -12.51 8.36
N GLY A 170 4.65 -13.09 9.07
CA GLY A 170 4.65 -13.15 10.52
C GLY A 170 4.41 -11.82 11.25
N LEU A 171 3.78 -10.85 10.61
CA LEU A 171 3.34 -9.61 11.26
C LEU A 171 2.28 -9.88 12.33
N PRO A 172 2.14 -9.01 13.36
CA PRO A 172 1.05 -9.08 14.32
C PRO A 172 -0.33 -9.11 13.65
N GLU A 173 -1.31 -9.78 14.26
CA GLU A 173 -2.67 -9.97 13.73
C GLU A 173 -3.43 -8.67 13.45
N ASN A 174 -3.07 -7.59 14.14
CA ASN A 174 -3.66 -6.26 13.95
C ASN A 174 -2.90 -5.40 12.92
N ILE A 175 -1.97 -5.98 12.16
CA ILE A 175 -1.36 -5.38 10.98
C ILE A 175 -1.79 -6.17 9.75
N LEU A 176 -2.55 -5.52 8.86
CA LEU A 176 -2.92 -6.06 7.56
C LEU A 176 -2.08 -5.40 6.47
N THR A 177 -1.46 -6.19 5.62
CA THR A 177 -0.78 -5.69 4.42
C THR A 177 -1.65 -5.90 3.19
N LEU A 178 -1.74 -4.87 2.35
CA LEU A 178 -2.55 -4.83 1.15
C LEU A 178 -1.68 -4.39 -0.04
N PHE A 179 -1.91 -4.96 -1.21
CA PHE A 179 -1.23 -4.57 -2.44
C PHE A 179 -2.26 -4.13 -3.48
N ALA A 180 -2.14 -2.90 -3.97
CA ALA A 180 -2.94 -2.42 -5.09
C ALA A 180 -2.22 -2.75 -6.40
N PHE A 181 -2.62 -3.87 -7.02
CA PHE A 181 -2.11 -4.31 -8.31
C PHE A 181 -2.87 -3.65 -9.45
N SER A 182 -2.16 -3.26 -10.51
CA SER A 182 -2.75 -2.62 -11.69
C SER A 182 -2.09 -3.09 -12.98
N MET A 183 -2.89 -3.47 -13.96
CA MET A 183 -2.42 -3.75 -15.32
C MET A 183 -2.30 -2.48 -16.18
N SER A 184 -2.71 -1.33 -15.68
CA SER A 184 -2.78 -0.09 -16.46
C SER A 184 -1.41 0.38 -16.97
N LYS A 185 -0.35 0.21 -16.17
CA LYS A 185 0.98 0.74 -16.48
C LYS A 185 1.86 -0.28 -17.21
N ALA A 186 2.25 -1.36 -16.55
CA ALA A 186 3.15 -2.37 -17.10
C ALA A 186 2.59 -3.08 -18.35
N TYR A 187 1.27 -3.24 -18.41
CA TYR A 187 0.60 -3.94 -19.51
C TYR A 187 -0.14 -3.01 -20.48
N THR A 188 -0.06 -1.69 -20.28
CA THR A 188 -0.74 -0.67 -21.09
C THR A 188 -2.27 -0.85 -21.23
N PHE A 189 -2.89 -1.56 -20.27
CA PHE A 189 -4.32 -1.87 -20.24
C PHE A 189 -5.13 -0.79 -19.51
N TYR A 190 -4.91 0.47 -19.85
CA TYR A 190 -5.54 1.62 -19.18
C TYR A 190 -7.07 1.59 -19.21
N GLY A 191 -7.65 1.35 -20.39
CA GLY A 191 -9.09 1.38 -20.60
C GLY A 191 -9.83 0.14 -20.12
N GLN A 192 -9.15 -0.99 -19.96
CA GLN A 192 -9.78 -2.26 -19.58
C GLN A 192 -10.09 -2.34 -18.08
N ARG A 193 -9.54 -1.44 -17.28
CA ARG A 193 -9.77 -1.36 -15.85
C ARG A 193 -9.50 -2.68 -15.12
N CYS A 194 -8.36 -3.32 -15.42
CA CYS A 194 -7.94 -4.57 -14.80
C CYS A 194 -6.96 -4.30 -13.66
N GLY A 195 -7.27 -4.82 -12.47
CA GLY A 195 -6.45 -4.74 -11.27
C GLY A 195 -6.90 -5.76 -10.23
N ALA A 196 -6.21 -5.78 -9.11
CA ALA A 196 -6.57 -6.59 -7.96
C ALA A 196 -6.16 -5.90 -6.66
N LEU A 197 -6.93 -6.14 -5.60
CA LEU A 197 -6.49 -5.94 -4.22
C LEU A 197 -6.07 -7.30 -3.69
N ILE A 198 -4.85 -7.38 -3.20
CA ILE A 198 -4.22 -8.61 -2.69
C ILE A 198 -3.88 -8.42 -1.23
#